data_78af9bf3738ea22c1cbf2c55274720ca
#
_entry.id   78af9bf3738ea22c1cbf2c55274720ca
#
_cell.length_a   1.000
_cell.length_b   1.000
_cell.length_c   1.000
_cell.angle_alpha   90.00
_cell.angle_beta   90.00
_cell.angle_gamma   90.00
#
_symmetry.space_group_name_H-M   'P 1'
#
loop_
_entity.id
_entity.type
_entity.pdbx_description
1 polymer ?
#
loop_
_entity_poly.entity_id
_entity_poly.type
_entity_poly.pdbx_seq_one_letter_code
_entity_poly.pdbx_strand_id
1 'polypeptide(L)'
;MGNRNLIRFDWAIKRLLRNKADFTVLEGFLSELLKENISIDSVLESESNQKFSRDKFNRVDILVKNSKGEIAIIEIQNENEYDYFHRMAYGTSKVITEYIAVGEPYKNIKKVYSINIVYFDLGQGADYIYHGKTDFIGIHKSDKLKLSTKQSELLGGKTEPY
;
A
#
# COMPACT_ATOMS: atom_id res chain seq x y z
N MET A 1 -0.46 15.51 -30.11
CA MET A 1 -0.88 15.43 -28.68
C MET A 1 0.15 16.16 -27.86
N GLY A 2 -0.21 17.27 -27.24
CA GLY A 2 0.74 18.15 -26.59
C GLY A 2 1.34 17.50 -25.36
N ASN A 3 2.66 17.49 -25.32
CA ASN A 3 3.47 17.12 -24.17
C ASN A 3 3.12 18.09 -23.04
N ARG A 4 2.20 17.73 -22.14
CA ARG A 4 1.99 18.47 -20.90
C ARG A 4 3.23 18.21 -20.07
N ASN A 5 4.09 19.23 -19.98
CA ASN A 5 5.17 19.25 -19.00
C ASN A 5 4.55 19.25 -17.60
N LEU A 6 4.19 18.08 -17.11
CA LEU A 6 3.86 17.89 -15.71
C LEU A 6 5.11 18.22 -14.91
N ILE A 7 5.04 19.30 -14.13
CA ILE A 7 6.10 19.66 -13.21
C ILE A 7 6.23 18.50 -12.24
N ARG A 8 7.34 17.78 -12.30
CA ARG A 8 7.63 16.65 -11.44
C ARG A 8 8.05 17.17 -10.08
N PHE A 9 7.12 17.19 -9.15
CA PHE A 9 7.37 17.59 -7.76
C PHE A 9 7.58 16.39 -6.82
N ASP A 10 8.16 15.31 -7.30
CA ASP A 10 8.41 14.12 -6.48
C ASP A 10 9.15 14.47 -5.18
N TRP A 11 10.19 15.28 -5.26
CA TRP A 11 10.92 15.77 -4.10
C TRP A 11 10.03 16.57 -3.14
N ALA A 12 9.20 17.48 -3.66
CA ALA A 12 8.32 18.30 -2.85
C ALA A 12 7.22 17.47 -2.18
N ILE A 13 6.62 16.53 -2.92
CA ILE A 13 5.62 15.60 -2.40
C ILE A 13 6.26 14.70 -1.33
N LYS A 14 7.43 14.10 -1.61
CA LYS A 14 8.16 13.29 -0.63
C LYS A 14 8.47 14.07 0.63
N ARG A 15 8.91 15.31 0.51
CA ARG A 15 9.20 16.17 1.66
C ARG A 15 7.95 16.53 2.46
N LEU A 16 6.86 16.85 1.75
CA LEU A 16 5.58 17.22 2.36
C LEU A 16 4.97 16.05 3.15
N LEU A 17 4.93 14.86 2.52
CA LEU A 17 4.36 13.67 3.12
C LEU A 17 5.26 13.05 4.22
N ARG A 18 6.56 13.34 4.22
CA ARG A 18 7.52 12.86 5.24
C ARG A 18 7.65 13.76 6.46
N ASN A 19 6.82 14.78 6.60
CA ASN A 19 6.89 15.68 7.75
C ASN A 19 6.53 14.94 9.04
N LYS A 20 7.54 14.53 9.80
CA LYS A 20 7.35 13.81 11.09
C LYS A 20 6.80 14.69 12.21
N ALA A 21 6.86 16.01 12.07
CA ALA A 21 6.38 16.96 13.06
C ALA A 21 4.87 17.23 12.94
N ASP A 22 4.30 17.01 11.76
CA ASP A 22 2.89 17.26 11.49
C ASP A 22 2.38 16.31 10.40
N PHE A 23 1.49 15.40 10.77
CA PHE A 23 0.91 14.41 9.88
C PHE A 23 -0.34 14.89 9.15
N THR A 24 -0.82 16.10 9.42
CA THR A 24 -2.11 16.61 8.90
C THR A 24 -2.24 16.44 7.39
N VAL A 25 -1.19 16.75 6.64
CA VAL A 25 -1.21 16.63 5.17
C VAL A 25 -1.28 15.16 4.74
N LEU A 26 -0.51 14.30 5.38
CA LEU A 26 -0.47 12.87 5.06
C LEU A 26 -1.78 12.19 5.46
N GLU A 27 -2.33 12.51 6.62
CA GLU A 27 -3.63 12.03 7.09
C GLU A 27 -4.76 12.48 6.15
N GLY A 28 -4.76 13.74 5.76
CA GLY A 28 -5.72 14.28 4.79
C GLY A 28 -5.65 13.57 3.43
N PHE A 29 -4.44 13.36 2.92
CA PHE A 29 -4.22 12.63 1.67
C PHE A 29 -4.73 11.18 1.74
N LEU A 30 -4.34 10.45 2.80
CA LEU A 30 -4.76 9.07 2.99
C LEU A 30 -6.27 8.96 3.20
N SER A 31 -6.85 9.87 3.99
CA SER A 31 -8.29 9.86 4.28
C SER A 31 -9.11 10.12 3.03
N GLU A 32 -8.68 11.06 2.18
CA GLU A 32 -9.35 11.33 0.91
C GLU A 32 -9.22 10.16 -0.07
N LEU A 33 -8.04 9.56 -0.17
CA LEU A 33 -7.78 8.44 -1.07
C LEU A 33 -8.54 7.17 -0.67
N LEU A 34 -8.52 6.84 0.62
CA LEU A 34 -9.10 5.60 1.16
C LEU A 34 -10.59 5.74 1.54
N LYS A 35 -11.13 6.97 1.48
CA LYS A 35 -12.51 7.32 1.86
C LYS A 35 -12.87 6.89 3.29
N GLU A 36 -11.90 6.93 4.17
CA GLU A 36 -12.06 6.68 5.60
C GLU A 36 -11.17 7.64 6.40
N ASN A 37 -11.57 7.97 7.63
CA ASN A 37 -10.76 8.84 8.48
C ASN A 37 -9.51 8.10 8.96
N ILE A 38 -8.34 8.56 8.51
CA ILE A 38 -7.02 7.99 8.85
C ILE A 38 -6.31 8.92 9.83
N SER A 39 -5.94 8.37 10.97
CA SER A 39 -5.03 9.02 11.93
C SER A 39 -3.74 8.23 12.01
N ILE A 40 -2.61 8.89 11.88
CA ILE A 40 -1.27 8.29 11.87
C ILE A 40 -0.73 8.24 13.30
N ASP A 41 -0.39 7.04 13.73
CA ASP A 41 0.26 6.79 15.01
C ASP A 41 1.77 7.04 14.90
N SER A 42 2.39 6.51 13.85
CA SER A 42 3.84 6.61 13.67
C SER A 42 4.28 6.48 12.22
N VAL A 43 5.38 7.16 11.88
CA VAL A 43 6.15 6.89 10.67
C VAL A 43 7.16 5.82 11.01
N LEU A 44 7.07 4.69 10.32
CA LEU A 44 7.97 3.58 10.47
C LEU A 44 9.23 3.86 9.63
N GLU A 45 10.39 3.56 10.17
CA GLU A 45 11.61 3.66 9.37
C GLU A 45 11.64 2.50 8.39
N SER A 46 11.69 2.81 7.10
CA SER A 46 11.95 1.81 6.07
C SER A 46 13.44 1.49 6.04
N GLU A 47 13.98 1.05 7.17
CA GLU A 47 15.26 0.37 7.11
C GLU A 47 15.00 -0.97 6.45
N SER A 48 15.41 -1.07 5.20
CA SER A 48 15.59 -2.36 4.55
C SER A 48 16.70 -3.08 5.32
N ASN A 49 16.32 -3.68 6.44
CA ASN A 49 17.17 -4.63 7.11
C ASN A 49 17.34 -5.80 6.15
N GLN A 50 18.42 -5.78 5.37
CA GLN A 50 18.93 -6.98 4.75
C GLN A 50 19.30 -7.94 5.88
N LYS A 51 18.33 -8.73 6.35
CA LYS A 51 18.59 -9.80 7.32
C LYS A 51 19.54 -10.84 6.73
N PHE A 52 19.60 -10.92 5.40
CA PHE A 52 20.52 -11.77 4.65
C PHE A 52 21.11 -10.97 3.49
N SER A 53 22.39 -11.20 3.19
CA SER A 53 23.11 -10.57 2.07
C SER A 53 22.50 -10.83 0.68
N ARG A 54 21.52 -11.73 0.59
CA ARG A 54 20.76 -12.07 -0.63
C ARG A 54 19.39 -11.40 -0.71
N ASP A 55 18.94 -10.67 0.32
CA ASP A 55 17.67 -9.97 0.28
C ASP A 55 17.73 -8.83 -0.73
N LYS A 56 16.73 -8.79 -1.61
CA LYS A 56 16.58 -7.67 -2.53
C LYS A 56 16.30 -6.41 -1.72
N PHE A 57 17.07 -5.36 -1.99
CA PHE A 57 16.90 -4.07 -1.33
C PHE A 57 15.56 -3.45 -1.74
N ASN A 58 14.64 -3.32 -0.80
CA ASN A 58 13.34 -2.67 -1.03
C ASN A 58 13.20 -1.49 -0.08
N ARG A 59 13.66 -0.33 -0.54
CA ARG A 59 13.51 0.93 0.19
C ARG A 59 12.20 1.58 -0.25
N VAL A 60 11.22 1.63 0.65
CA VAL A 60 9.98 2.37 0.42
C VAL A 60 10.16 3.85 0.75
N ASP A 61 9.44 4.72 0.04
CA ASP A 61 9.55 6.16 0.26
C ASP A 61 8.98 6.57 1.62
N ILE A 62 7.81 6.09 1.96
CA ILE A 62 7.14 6.39 3.23
C ILE A 62 6.43 5.14 3.71
N LEU A 63 6.62 4.81 4.98
CA LEU A 63 5.94 3.72 5.66
C LEU A 63 5.32 4.25 6.94
N VAL A 64 4.01 4.11 7.09
CA VAL A 64 3.28 4.61 8.26
C VAL A 64 2.38 3.55 8.86
N LYS A 65 2.14 3.68 10.15
CA LYS A 65 1.17 2.89 10.90
C LYS A 65 0.08 3.82 11.40
N ASN A 66 -1.17 3.46 11.16
CA ASN A 66 -2.32 4.21 11.64
C ASN A 66 -2.75 3.76 13.04
N SER A 67 -3.68 4.50 13.64
CA SER A 67 -4.22 4.23 14.97
C SER A 67 -4.94 2.87 15.10
N LYS A 68 -5.33 2.23 13.99
CA LYS A 68 -5.89 0.88 13.94
C LYS A 68 -4.80 -0.21 13.86
N GLY A 69 -3.53 0.18 13.77
CA GLY A 69 -2.38 -0.71 13.57
C GLY A 69 -2.23 -1.18 12.11
N GLU A 70 -2.98 -0.64 11.17
CA GLU A 70 -2.83 -0.91 9.75
C GLU A 70 -1.62 -0.14 9.19
N ILE A 71 -1.01 -0.67 8.14
CA ILE A 71 0.22 -0.11 7.57
C ILE A 71 -0.07 0.44 6.19
N ALA A 72 0.42 1.65 5.90
CA ALA A 72 0.42 2.20 4.56
C ALA A 72 1.85 2.37 4.04
N ILE A 73 2.10 1.77 2.89
CA ILE A 73 3.29 1.93 2.07
C ILE A 73 2.95 3.00 1.03
N ILE A 74 3.76 4.03 0.90
CA ILE A 74 3.61 5.05 -0.13
C ILE A 74 4.90 5.13 -0.91
N GLU A 75 4.79 4.87 -2.21
CA GLU A 75 5.89 4.91 -3.17
C GLU A 75 5.61 5.98 -4.21
N ILE A 76 6.64 6.73 -4.58
CA ILE A 76 6.57 7.76 -5.62
C ILE A 76 7.64 7.43 -6.66
N GLN A 77 7.21 6.97 -7.84
CA GLN A 77 8.11 6.47 -8.88
C GLN A 77 8.00 7.31 -10.15
N ASN A 78 9.15 7.83 -10.60
CA ASN A 78 9.25 8.66 -11.78
C ASN A 78 9.70 7.89 -13.02
N GLU A 79 10.52 6.86 -12.82
CA GLU A 79 11.11 6.09 -13.91
C GLU A 79 10.22 4.90 -14.24
N ASN A 80 10.05 4.64 -15.52
CA ASN A 80 9.26 3.51 -15.99
C ASN A 80 9.94 2.19 -15.64
N GLU A 81 9.20 1.33 -14.96
CA GLU A 81 9.61 -0.04 -14.63
C GLU A 81 8.53 -1.00 -15.14
N TYR A 82 8.88 -1.88 -16.08
CA TYR A 82 7.94 -2.85 -16.66
C TYR A 82 7.52 -3.94 -15.67
N ASP A 83 8.32 -4.19 -14.65
CA ASP A 83 8.05 -5.16 -13.58
C ASP A 83 7.48 -4.51 -12.29
N TYR A 84 6.94 -3.29 -12.39
CA TYR A 84 6.48 -2.52 -11.25
C TYR A 84 5.41 -3.24 -10.41
N PHE A 85 4.51 -4.00 -11.03
CA PHE A 85 3.54 -4.83 -10.29
C PHE A 85 4.22 -5.90 -9.42
N HIS A 86 5.31 -6.49 -9.88
CA HIS A 86 6.09 -7.43 -9.08
C HIS A 86 6.75 -6.73 -7.90
N ARG A 87 7.24 -5.51 -8.11
CA ARG A 87 7.81 -4.67 -7.04
C ARG A 87 6.76 -4.35 -5.98
N MET A 88 5.54 -3.95 -6.36
CA MET A 88 4.44 -3.70 -5.43
C MET A 88 4.10 -4.95 -4.61
N ALA A 89 3.96 -6.09 -5.27
CA ALA A 89 3.66 -7.36 -4.60
C ALA A 89 4.76 -7.76 -3.62
N TYR A 90 6.03 -7.64 -4.03
CA TYR A 90 7.18 -7.91 -3.16
C TYR A 90 7.22 -6.99 -1.95
N GLY A 91 7.07 -5.67 -2.15
CA GLY A 91 7.07 -4.68 -1.07
C GLY A 91 5.98 -4.93 -0.04
N THR A 92 4.77 -5.20 -0.51
CA THR A 92 3.64 -5.52 0.38
C THR A 92 3.89 -6.80 1.18
N SER A 93 4.38 -7.85 0.53
CA SER A 93 4.69 -9.13 1.18
C SER A 93 5.80 -8.97 2.22
N LYS A 94 6.82 -8.19 1.91
CA LYS A 94 7.94 -7.91 2.82
C LYS A 94 7.44 -7.21 4.09
N VAL A 95 6.63 -6.18 3.96
CA VAL A 95 6.04 -5.47 5.09
C VAL A 95 5.18 -6.40 5.95
N ILE A 96 4.32 -7.24 5.34
CA ILE A 96 3.52 -8.21 6.09
C ILE A 96 4.42 -9.12 6.93
N THR A 97 5.51 -9.64 6.35
CA THR A 97 6.42 -10.56 7.06
C THR A 97 7.28 -9.87 8.12
N GLU A 98 7.56 -8.59 7.99
CA GLU A 98 8.32 -7.81 8.97
C GLU A 98 7.48 -7.44 10.20
N TYR A 99 6.17 -7.24 10.00
CA TYR A 99 5.28 -6.76 11.07
C TYR A 99 4.40 -7.85 11.70
N ILE A 100 4.65 -9.12 11.39
CA ILE A 100 4.12 -10.27 12.13
C ILE A 100 5.26 -10.99 12.83
N ALA A 101 5.17 -11.16 14.14
CA ALA A 101 6.19 -11.87 14.89
C ALA A 101 6.09 -13.39 14.68
N VAL A 102 7.22 -14.07 14.79
CA VAL A 102 7.27 -15.54 14.74
C VAL A 102 6.40 -16.12 15.86
N GLY A 103 5.49 -17.02 15.51
CA GLY A 103 4.54 -17.63 16.45
C GLY A 103 3.25 -16.86 16.68
N GLU A 104 3.13 -15.67 16.13
CA GLU A 104 1.87 -14.91 16.14
C GLU A 104 0.78 -15.58 15.28
N PRO A 105 -0.48 -15.62 15.75
CA PRO A 105 -1.59 -16.12 14.96
C PRO A 105 -1.80 -15.27 13.68
N TYR A 106 -2.08 -15.90 12.55
CA TYR A 106 -2.34 -15.19 11.28
C TYR A 106 -3.45 -14.14 11.35
N LYS A 107 -4.41 -14.26 12.27
CA LYS A 107 -5.44 -13.24 12.51
C LYS A 107 -4.88 -11.89 12.96
N ASN A 108 -3.63 -11.85 13.41
CA ASN A 108 -2.93 -10.63 13.83
C ASN A 108 -2.30 -9.88 12.66
N ILE A 109 -2.27 -10.47 11.46
CA ILE A 109 -1.84 -9.77 10.24
C ILE A 109 -2.78 -8.58 10.03
N LYS A 110 -2.21 -7.40 10.07
CA LYS A 110 -2.94 -6.15 9.83
C LYS A 110 -3.03 -5.87 8.33
N LYS A 111 -4.04 -5.10 7.94
CA LYS A 111 -4.19 -4.65 6.56
C LYS A 111 -2.98 -3.80 6.17
N VAL A 112 -2.47 -4.03 4.96
CA VAL A 112 -1.42 -3.23 4.34
C VAL A 112 -1.99 -2.56 3.10
N TYR A 113 -1.90 -1.22 3.06
CA TYR A 113 -2.22 -0.43 1.89
C TYR A 113 -0.92 -0.18 1.11
N SER A 114 -0.89 -0.52 -0.17
CA SER A 114 0.20 -0.15 -1.06
C SER A 114 -0.27 0.95 -1.99
N ILE A 115 0.20 2.17 -1.76
CA ILE A 115 -0.17 3.38 -2.50
C ILE A 115 1.01 3.76 -3.38
N ASN A 116 0.78 3.74 -4.69
CA ASN A 116 1.82 3.93 -5.68
C ASN A 116 1.48 5.12 -6.56
N ILE A 117 2.26 6.19 -6.45
CA ILE A 117 2.15 7.39 -7.26
C ILE A 117 3.19 7.29 -8.36
N VAL A 118 2.74 7.03 -9.59
CA VAL A 118 3.63 6.82 -10.73
C VAL A 118 3.47 7.94 -11.76
N TYR A 119 4.58 8.33 -12.38
CA TYR A 119 4.62 9.37 -13.41
C TYR A 119 4.84 8.78 -14.82
N PHE A 120 4.42 7.53 -15.02
CA PHE A 120 4.47 6.82 -16.29
C PHE A 120 3.21 5.98 -16.46
N ASP A 121 2.96 5.52 -17.67
CA ASP A 121 1.84 4.65 -17.98
C ASP A 121 2.09 3.24 -17.42
N LEU A 122 1.43 2.90 -16.32
CA LEU A 122 1.53 1.59 -15.69
C LEU A 122 0.77 0.50 -16.47
N GLY A 123 -0.12 0.92 -17.34
CA GLY A 123 -0.96 0.07 -18.18
C GLY A 123 -1.88 0.90 -19.06
N GLN A 124 -2.87 0.27 -19.69
CA GLN A 124 -3.84 0.93 -20.53
C GLN A 124 -5.17 1.07 -19.78
N GLY A 125 -5.66 2.29 -19.69
CA GLY A 125 -6.93 2.59 -19.03
C GLY A 125 -7.35 4.04 -19.22
N ALA A 126 -8.59 4.36 -18.87
CA ALA A 126 -9.17 5.70 -19.06
C ALA A 126 -9.13 6.55 -17.77
N ASP A 127 -8.84 5.94 -16.63
CA ASP A 127 -8.78 6.62 -15.32
C ASP A 127 -7.33 6.88 -14.90
N TYR A 128 -7.14 7.76 -13.94
CA TYR A 128 -5.86 8.11 -13.33
C TYR A 128 -5.67 7.51 -11.93
N ILE A 129 -6.71 6.90 -11.34
CA ILE A 129 -6.65 6.15 -10.08
C ILE A 129 -7.22 4.75 -10.30
N TYR A 130 -6.44 3.75 -9.95
CA TYR A 130 -6.83 2.35 -10.01
C TYR A 130 -6.68 1.71 -8.65
N HIS A 131 -7.71 0.98 -8.24
CA HIS A 131 -7.71 0.21 -7.00
C HIS A 131 -7.57 -1.28 -7.30
N GLY A 132 -6.46 -1.87 -6.90
CA GLY A 132 -6.22 -3.31 -6.96
C GLY A 132 -6.69 -4.01 -5.68
N LYS A 133 -7.32 -5.17 -5.85
CA LYS A 133 -7.72 -6.05 -4.75
C LYS A 133 -7.66 -7.50 -5.19
N THR A 134 -7.58 -8.41 -4.22
CA THR A 134 -7.64 -9.84 -4.49
C THR A 134 -9.07 -10.34 -4.35
N ASP A 135 -9.58 -10.96 -5.40
CA ASP A 135 -10.88 -11.64 -5.43
C ASP A 135 -10.68 -13.13 -5.70
N PHE A 136 -11.50 -13.96 -5.07
CA PHE A 136 -11.58 -15.39 -5.36
C PHE A 136 -12.80 -15.64 -6.22
N ILE A 137 -12.58 -16.04 -7.47
CA ILE A 137 -13.63 -16.24 -8.46
C ILE A 137 -13.80 -17.72 -8.73
N GLY A 138 -15.04 -18.20 -8.68
CA GLY A 138 -15.38 -19.59 -8.96
C GLY A 138 -15.05 -19.96 -10.41
N ILE A 139 -14.25 -21.02 -10.60
CA ILE A 139 -13.76 -21.44 -11.93
C ILE A 139 -14.91 -21.85 -12.85
N HIS A 140 -15.94 -22.48 -12.30
CA HIS A 140 -17.04 -23.05 -13.11
C HIS A 140 -18.25 -22.13 -13.23
N LYS A 141 -18.47 -21.25 -12.24
CA LYS A 141 -19.68 -20.40 -12.19
C LYS A 141 -19.38 -18.91 -12.28
N SER A 142 -18.10 -18.54 -12.27
CA SER A 142 -17.65 -17.15 -12.31
C SER A 142 -18.26 -16.26 -11.21
N ASP A 143 -18.74 -16.88 -10.12
CA ASP A 143 -19.24 -16.18 -8.95
C ASP A 143 -18.09 -15.76 -8.04
N LYS A 144 -18.29 -14.71 -7.28
CA LYS A 144 -17.32 -14.24 -6.28
C LYS A 144 -17.53 -14.97 -4.96
N LEU A 145 -16.44 -15.53 -4.40
CA LEU A 145 -16.47 -16.12 -3.06
C LEU A 145 -16.80 -15.06 -2.02
N LYS A 146 -17.84 -15.28 -1.23
CA LYS A 146 -18.26 -14.41 -0.15
C LYS A 146 -17.75 -14.93 1.19
N LEU A 147 -17.34 -14.03 2.05
CA LEU A 147 -16.95 -14.35 3.41
C LEU A 147 -18.18 -14.74 4.25
N SER A 148 -18.03 -15.72 5.13
CA SER A 148 -19.00 -15.99 6.20
C SER A 148 -18.97 -14.86 7.24
N THR A 149 -20.02 -14.74 8.06
CA THR A 149 -20.10 -13.74 9.13
C THR A 149 -18.87 -13.79 10.04
N LYS A 150 -18.46 -14.99 10.46
CA LYS A 150 -17.30 -15.19 11.33
C LYS A 150 -15.97 -14.74 10.68
N GLN A 151 -15.79 -15.00 9.38
CA GLN A 151 -14.62 -14.55 8.64
C GLN A 151 -14.61 -13.02 8.49
N SER A 152 -15.79 -12.43 8.20
CA SER A 152 -15.94 -10.98 8.11
C SER A 152 -15.62 -10.29 9.44
N GLU A 153 -16.09 -10.83 10.57
CA GLU A 153 -15.77 -10.31 11.91
C GLU A 153 -14.26 -10.33 12.19
N LEU A 154 -13.56 -11.41 11.83
CA LEU A 154 -12.10 -11.52 11.98
C LEU A 154 -11.33 -10.51 11.11
N LEU A 155 -11.92 -10.08 10.01
CA LEU A 155 -11.36 -9.08 9.10
C LEU A 155 -11.86 -7.65 9.39
N GLY A 156 -12.42 -7.41 10.59
CA GLY A 156 -12.89 -6.10 11.03
C GLY A 156 -14.18 -5.65 10.36
N GLY A 157 -15.08 -6.57 10.08
CA GLY A 157 -16.40 -6.30 9.48
C GLY A 157 -16.38 -6.10 7.97
N LYS A 158 -15.27 -6.40 7.30
CA LYS A 158 -15.16 -6.31 5.83
C LYS A 158 -15.86 -7.50 5.16
N THR A 159 -16.47 -7.23 4.02
CA THR A 159 -17.17 -8.26 3.24
C THR A 159 -16.26 -8.96 2.22
N GLU A 160 -15.02 -8.49 2.08
CA GLU A 160 -14.05 -8.97 1.10
C GLU A 160 -12.71 -9.32 1.76
N PRO A 161 -12.04 -10.41 1.35
CA PRO A 161 -10.66 -10.66 1.75
C PRO A 161 -9.76 -9.63 1.06
N TYR A 162 -8.79 -9.12 1.71
CA TYR A 162 -7.75 -8.16 1.33
C TYR A 162 -7.74 -7.61 -0.10
#